data_58e35cdff52d9b2385b56ecf53ac7337
#
_entry.id   58e35cdff52d9b2385b56ecf53ac7337
#
_cell.length_a   1.000
_cell.length_b   1.000
_cell.length_c   1.000
_cell.angle_alpha   90.00
_cell.angle_beta   90.00
_cell.angle_gamma   90.00
#
_symmetry.space_group_name_H-M   'P 1'
#
loop_
_entity.id
_entity.type
_entity.pdbx_description
1 polymer ?
#
loop_
_entity_poly.entity_id
_entity_poly.type
_entity_poly.pdbx_seq_one_letter_code
_entity_poly.pdbx_strand_id
1 'polypeptide(L)'
;MRAPQGYHARLDIPGAAAALGEEAALGPTGIIVESMLAEGKATASEARSLFDTILTRHEIALDEWPCPVDGRASASWREETGYAPELVASRARFFDLAVLGRSGRAVGESYSETIEEVLASSGRPVLLAPANLGASVASTVAIAWNGSPEAVRALTASLPFLSGAEAVWLISSQLDDPDSTASAMEYLARHGAGAAHCDLPDRPGRHIGTLLLDAARSCDADLLVMGGYGRAPWRETVFGGATPEALRETAMPLLLMH
;
A
#
# COMPACT_ATOMS: atom_id res chain seq x y z
N MET A 1 -9.92 13.18 18.33
CA MET A 1 -9.02 12.37 17.49
C MET A 1 -9.36 10.91 17.78
N ARG A 2 -10.03 10.21 16.85
CA ARG A 2 -10.34 8.78 17.05
C ARG A 2 -9.09 8.00 16.69
N ALA A 3 -8.56 7.19 17.59
CA ALA A 3 -7.50 6.25 17.30
C ALA A 3 -7.91 5.34 16.12
N PRO A 4 -6.99 4.98 15.22
CA PRO A 4 -7.29 4.04 14.14
C PRO A 4 -7.77 2.71 14.76
N GLN A 5 -8.96 2.27 14.33
CA GLN A 5 -9.61 1.08 14.83
C GLN A 5 -9.09 -0.13 14.05
N GLY A 6 -8.42 -1.04 14.72
CA GLY A 6 -8.15 -2.41 14.29
C GLY A 6 -7.08 -2.58 13.20
N TYR A 7 -5.96 -3.18 13.57
CA TYR A 7 -4.96 -3.69 12.62
C TYR A 7 -5.26 -5.16 12.34
N HIS A 8 -5.38 -5.52 11.05
CA HIS A 8 -5.48 -6.92 10.63
C HIS A 8 -4.19 -7.31 9.91
N ALA A 9 -3.51 -8.31 10.43
CA ALA A 9 -2.41 -8.93 9.70
C ALA A 9 -2.93 -10.14 8.92
N ARG A 10 -2.54 -10.23 7.67
CA ARG A 10 -2.89 -11.33 6.77
C ARG A 10 -1.65 -11.81 6.06
N LEU A 11 -1.55 -13.10 5.92
CA LEU A 11 -0.52 -13.77 5.16
C LEU A 11 -1.14 -14.44 3.92
N ASP A 12 -0.56 -14.17 2.76
CA ASP A 12 -0.89 -14.87 1.53
C ASP A 12 -0.09 -16.16 1.42
N ILE A 13 -0.80 -17.28 1.39
CA ILE A 13 -0.22 -18.58 1.03
C ILE A 13 -0.63 -18.88 -0.41
N PRO A 14 0.30 -19.04 -1.35
CA PRO A 14 -0.05 -19.36 -2.73
C PRO A 14 -0.93 -20.60 -2.79
N GLY A 15 -2.18 -20.42 -3.22
CA GLY A 15 -3.19 -21.47 -3.23
C GLY A 15 -3.14 -22.33 -4.48
N ALA A 16 -2.20 -23.28 -4.58
CA ALA A 16 -2.19 -24.26 -5.68
C ALA A 16 -3.00 -25.55 -5.38
N ALA A 17 -3.52 -25.71 -4.16
CA ALA A 17 -3.98 -27.03 -3.70
C ALA A 17 -5.48 -27.33 -3.88
N ALA A 18 -6.33 -26.37 -4.17
CA ALA A 18 -7.78 -26.61 -4.15
C ALA A 18 -8.37 -27.24 -5.42
N ALA A 19 -7.56 -27.44 -6.49
CA ALA A 19 -8.06 -27.90 -7.80
C ALA A 19 -7.67 -29.35 -8.19
N LEU A 20 -6.88 -30.03 -7.36
CA LEU A 20 -6.37 -31.37 -7.72
C LEU A 20 -7.07 -32.43 -6.86
N GLY A 21 -7.85 -33.31 -7.52
CA GLY A 21 -8.51 -34.43 -6.88
C GLY A 21 -7.53 -35.46 -6.26
N GLU A 22 -8.05 -36.36 -5.42
CA GLU A 22 -7.28 -37.36 -4.64
C GLU A 22 -6.26 -38.20 -5.45
N GLU A 23 -6.45 -38.37 -6.76
CA GLU A 23 -5.51 -39.13 -7.62
C GLU A 23 -4.20 -38.41 -7.93
N ALA A 24 -4.13 -37.06 -7.78
CA ALA A 24 -2.91 -36.27 -7.98
C ALA A 24 -1.93 -36.34 -6.80
N ALA A 25 -2.36 -36.85 -5.66
CA ALA A 25 -1.57 -36.86 -4.42
C ALA A 25 -0.39 -37.85 -4.41
N LEU A 26 -0.33 -38.77 -5.34
CA LEU A 26 0.67 -39.86 -5.37
C LEU A 26 1.76 -39.71 -6.46
N GLY A 27 1.79 -38.60 -7.21
CA GLY A 27 2.76 -38.34 -8.27
C GLY A 27 3.72 -37.19 -7.96
N PRO A 28 4.66 -36.89 -8.87
CA PRO A 28 5.59 -35.77 -8.71
C PRO A 28 4.89 -34.43 -8.43
N THR A 29 3.70 -34.22 -8.96
CA THR A 29 2.85 -33.05 -8.74
C THR A 29 2.36 -32.98 -7.28
N GLY A 30 2.03 -34.12 -6.66
CA GLY A 30 1.62 -34.20 -5.27
C GLY A 30 2.74 -33.76 -4.30
N ILE A 31 3.98 -34.17 -4.58
CA ILE A 31 5.15 -33.77 -3.78
C ILE A 31 5.39 -32.26 -3.85
N ILE A 32 5.23 -31.66 -5.03
CA ILE A 32 5.35 -30.21 -5.22
C ILE A 32 4.28 -29.47 -4.43
N VAL A 33 3.03 -29.90 -4.52
CA VAL A 33 1.90 -29.31 -3.79
C VAL A 33 2.11 -29.41 -2.28
N GLU A 34 2.56 -30.56 -1.79
CA GLU A 34 2.83 -30.78 -0.37
C GLU A 34 3.99 -29.91 0.13
N SER A 35 5.05 -29.75 -0.67
CA SER A 35 6.17 -28.84 -0.36
C SER A 35 5.71 -27.38 -0.29
N MET A 36 4.91 -26.93 -1.27
CA MET A 36 4.36 -25.57 -1.28
C MET A 36 3.44 -25.30 -0.08
N LEU A 37 2.63 -26.29 0.31
CA LEU A 37 1.78 -26.18 1.50
C LEU A 37 2.60 -26.14 2.79
N ALA A 38 3.68 -26.92 2.86
CA ALA A 38 4.58 -26.92 4.02
C ALA A 38 5.32 -25.58 4.15
N GLU A 39 5.83 -25.05 3.04
CA GLU A 39 6.45 -23.71 3.00
C GLU A 39 5.45 -22.61 3.41
N GLY A 40 4.23 -22.66 2.88
CA GLY A 40 3.17 -21.74 3.23
C GLY A 40 2.83 -21.76 4.72
N LYS A 41 2.73 -22.95 5.33
CA LYS A 41 2.51 -23.11 6.76
C LYS A 41 3.67 -22.58 7.60
N ALA A 42 4.92 -22.81 7.18
CA ALA A 42 6.10 -22.27 7.87
C ALA A 42 6.09 -20.75 7.85
N THR A 43 5.85 -20.14 6.68
CA THR A 43 5.74 -18.68 6.52
C THR A 43 4.59 -18.10 7.36
N ALA A 44 3.43 -18.78 7.41
CA ALA A 44 2.30 -18.37 8.24
C ALA A 44 2.67 -18.38 9.73
N SER A 45 3.38 -19.42 10.17
CA SER A 45 3.84 -19.55 11.57
C SER A 45 4.82 -18.45 11.95
N GLU A 46 5.78 -18.12 11.07
CA GLU A 46 6.73 -17.02 11.29
C GLU A 46 6.02 -15.67 11.37
N ALA A 47 5.09 -15.41 10.45
CA ALA A 47 4.32 -14.18 10.45
C ALA A 47 3.42 -14.08 11.68
N ARG A 48 2.82 -15.18 12.15
CA ARG A 48 2.05 -15.22 13.39
C ARG A 48 2.92 -14.89 14.59
N SER A 49 4.11 -15.45 14.69
CA SER A 49 5.05 -15.17 15.76
C SER A 49 5.48 -13.70 15.79
N LEU A 50 5.72 -13.11 14.61
CA LEU A 50 6.03 -11.69 14.48
C LEU A 50 4.83 -10.83 14.91
N PHE A 51 3.63 -11.17 14.47
CA PHE A 51 2.40 -10.50 14.87
C PHE A 51 2.22 -10.48 16.39
N ASP A 52 2.34 -11.62 17.05
CA ASP A 52 2.22 -11.73 18.51
C ASP A 52 3.31 -10.92 19.25
N THR A 53 4.51 -10.86 18.67
CA THR A 53 5.61 -10.03 19.18
C THR A 53 5.28 -8.55 19.11
N ILE A 54 4.70 -8.10 17.97
CA ILE A 54 4.29 -6.70 17.77
C ILE A 54 3.16 -6.33 18.74
N LEU A 55 2.15 -7.20 18.91
CA LEU A 55 1.05 -6.96 19.85
C LEU A 55 1.58 -6.76 21.26
N THR A 56 2.48 -7.64 21.70
CA THR A 56 3.09 -7.57 23.03
C THR A 56 3.89 -6.28 23.21
N ARG A 57 4.70 -5.91 22.21
CA ARG A 57 5.55 -4.70 22.25
C ARG A 57 4.73 -3.42 22.38
N HIS A 58 3.59 -3.37 21.70
CA HIS A 58 2.75 -2.17 21.62
C HIS A 58 1.51 -2.22 22.51
N GLU A 59 1.41 -3.24 23.37
CA GLU A 59 0.28 -3.44 24.29
C GLU A 59 -1.08 -3.45 23.58
N ILE A 60 -1.12 -4.04 22.36
CA ILE A 60 -2.33 -4.14 21.54
C ILE A 60 -3.07 -5.42 21.93
N ALA A 61 -4.36 -5.31 22.22
CA ALA A 61 -5.18 -6.46 22.55
C ALA A 61 -5.42 -7.34 21.32
N LEU A 62 -5.31 -8.66 21.48
CA LEU A 62 -5.77 -9.64 20.50
C LEU A 62 -7.27 -9.88 20.72
N ASP A 63 -8.08 -9.52 19.74
CA ASP A 63 -9.52 -9.75 19.76
C ASP A 63 -9.93 -10.67 18.62
N GLU A 64 -10.66 -11.72 18.93
CA GLU A 64 -11.26 -12.59 17.90
C GLU A 64 -12.37 -11.86 17.13
N TRP A 65 -12.99 -10.90 17.77
CA TRP A 65 -14.05 -10.08 17.20
C TRP A 65 -13.79 -8.61 17.56
N PRO A 66 -13.21 -7.83 16.62
CA PRO A 66 -12.82 -6.46 16.91
C PRO A 66 -14.04 -5.60 17.22
N CYS A 67 -14.33 -5.45 18.49
CA CYS A 67 -15.23 -4.45 19.00
C CYS A 67 -14.38 -3.51 19.85
N PRO A 68 -14.11 -2.27 19.43
CA PRO A 68 -13.32 -1.34 20.23
C PRO A 68 -14.10 -1.02 21.49
N VAL A 69 -13.77 -1.72 22.56
CA VAL A 69 -14.19 -1.37 23.91
C VAL A 69 -13.21 -0.31 24.39
N ASP A 70 -13.71 0.84 24.80
CA ASP A 70 -12.94 1.92 25.42
C ASP A 70 -11.92 2.67 24.53
N GLY A 71 -12.05 2.62 23.20
CA GLY A 71 -11.18 3.39 22.28
C GLY A 71 -9.73 2.90 22.23
N ARG A 72 -9.42 1.72 22.76
CA ARG A 72 -8.10 1.08 22.65
C ARG A 72 -7.93 0.40 21.30
N ALA A 73 -6.69 0.37 20.82
CA ALA A 73 -6.35 -0.41 19.63
C ALA A 73 -6.47 -1.90 19.93
N SER A 74 -7.10 -2.64 19.01
CA SER A 74 -7.12 -4.10 19.01
C SER A 74 -6.73 -4.65 17.65
N ALA A 75 -6.29 -5.90 17.60
CA ALA A 75 -5.92 -6.59 16.37
C ALA A 75 -6.52 -7.99 16.34
N SER A 76 -6.80 -8.49 15.14
CA SER A 76 -7.18 -9.87 14.92
C SER A 76 -6.29 -10.53 13.89
N TRP A 77 -6.12 -11.85 13.99
CA TRP A 77 -5.38 -12.67 13.05
C TRP A 77 -6.33 -13.56 12.27
N ARG A 78 -6.13 -13.66 10.98
CA ARG A 78 -6.89 -14.55 10.12
C ARG A 78 -5.98 -15.17 9.06
N GLU A 79 -6.12 -16.48 8.87
CA GLU A 79 -5.49 -17.23 7.80
C GLU A 79 -6.56 -17.73 6.84
N GLU A 80 -6.33 -17.56 5.55
CA GLU A 80 -7.22 -18.05 4.51
C GLU A 80 -6.37 -18.67 3.39
N THR A 81 -6.89 -19.73 2.77
CA THR A 81 -6.26 -20.41 1.64
C THR A 81 -7.08 -20.14 0.39
N GLY A 82 -6.43 -19.78 -0.70
CA GLY A 82 -7.09 -19.50 -1.98
C GLY A 82 -6.23 -18.62 -2.88
N TYR A 83 -6.84 -18.08 -3.93
CA TYR A 83 -6.16 -17.16 -4.84
C TYR A 83 -6.03 -15.78 -4.18
N ALA A 84 -4.80 -15.44 -3.83
CA ALA A 84 -4.46 -14.31 -3.02
C ALA A 84 -5.01 -12.97 -3.52
N PRO A 85 -4.87 -12.59 -4.81
CA PRO A 85 -5.39 -11.33 -5.31
C PRO A 85 -6.88 -11.13 -5.00
N GLU A 86 -7.72 -12.11 -5.33
CA GLU A 86 -9.17 -12.03 -5.10
C GLU A 86 -9.53 -12.01 -3.60
N LEU A 87 -8.87 -12.85 -2.81
CA LEU A 87 -9.11 -12.92 -1.38
C LEU A 87 -8.75 -11.59 -0.70
N VAL A 88 -7.55 -11.04 -0.98
CA VAL A 88 -7.11 -9.78 -0.36
C VAL A 88 -8.00 -8.63 -0.81
N ALA A 89 -8.31 -8.52 -2.10
CA ALA A 89 -9.17 -7.47 -2.63
C ALA A 89 -10.58 -7.52 -2.00
N SER A 90 -11.18 -8.71 -1.91
CA SER A 90 -12.51 -8.86 -1.33
C SER A 90 -12.55 -8.49 0.16
N ARG A 91 -11.51 -8.82 0.90
CA ARG A 91 -11.40 -8.49 2.32
C ARG A 91 -11.11 -7.01 2.55
N ALA A 92 -10.24 -6.42 1.74
CA ALA A 92 -9.88 -5.01 1.83
C ALA A 92 -11.09 -4.07 1.78
N ARG A 93 -12.18 -4.46 1.11
CA ARG A 93 -13.43 -3.68 1.02
C ARG A 93 -14.02 -3.28 2.39
N PHE A 94 -13.74 -4.05 3.42
CA PHE A 94 -14.28 -3.84 4.77
C PHE A 94 -13.34 -3.11 5.72
N PHE A 95 -12.25 -2.54 5.18
CA PHE A 95 -11.25 -1.79 5.92
C PHE A 95 -11.07 -0.38 5.34
N ASP A 96 -10.55 0.54 6.14
CA ASP A 96 -10.29 1.91 5.71
C ASP A 96 -8.98 2.01 4.91
N LEU A 97 -8.06 1.06 5.11
CA LEU A 97 -6.74 1.01 4.48
C LEU A 97 -6.29 -0.44 4.33
N ALA A 98 -5.76 -0.80 3.17
CA ALA A 98 -4.99 -2.03 2.97
C ALA A 98 -3.50 -1.71 3.07
N VAL A 99 -2.75 -2.46 3.87
CA VAL A 99 -1.29 -2.33 3.97
C VAL A 99 -0.64 -3.57 3.39
N LEU A 100 0.14 -3.40 2.33
CA LEU A 100 0.85 -4.48 1.64
C LEU A 100 2.37 -4.26 1.78
N GLY A 101 3.07 -5.25 2.35
CA GLY A 101 4.52 -5.19 2.52
C GLY A 101 5.25 -5.38 1.18
N ARG A 102 6.22 -4.55 0.86
CA ARG A 102 7.14 -4.77 -0.28
C ARG A 102 8.36 -5.52 0.22
N SER A 103 8.44 -6.82 -0.04
CA SER A 103 9.64 -7.59 0.28
C SER A 103 10.53 -7.71 -0.96
N GLY A 104 11.81 -7.36 -0.84
CA GLY A 104 12.79 -7.44 -1.93
C GLY A 104 13.10 -8.86 -2.41
N ARG A 105 12.58 -9.90 -1.73
CA ARG A 105 12.85 -11.32 -2.03
C ARG A 105 11.70 -12.09 -2.66
N ALA A 106 10.47 -11.60 -2.56
CA ALA A 106 9.27 -12.36 -2.97
C ALA A 106 8.41 -11.58 -3.98
N VAL A 107 9.04 -10.81 -4.87
CA VAL A 107 8.30 -10.14 -5.95
C VAL A 107 8.16 -11.11 -7.11
N GLY A 108 7.36 -12.16 -6.92
CA GLY A 108 6.81 -12.94 -8.03
C GLY A 108 5.68 -12.16 -8.70
N GLU A 109 5.31 -12.57 -9.90
CA GLU A 109 4.17 -12.02 -10.66
C GLU A 109 2.90 -11.96 -9.79
N SER A 110 2.64 -12.97 -8.96
CA SER A 110 1.50 -13.06 -8.06
C SER A 110 1.39 -11.91 -7.03
N TYR A 111 2.51 -11.34 -6.57
CA TYR A 111 2.47 -10.20 -5.63
C TYR A 111 2.06 -8.90 -6.34
N SER A 112 2.58 -8.68 -7.54
CA SER A 112 2.17 -7.54 -8.36
C SER A 112 0.68 -7.63 -8.71
N GLU A 113 0.19 -8.82 -9.04
CA GLU A 113 -1.23 -9.08 -9.28
C GLU A 113 -2.09 -8.79 -8.05
N THR A 114 -1.62 -9.15 -6.85
CA THR A 114 -2.34 -8.83 -5.59
C THR A 114 -2.49 -7.33 -5.40
N ILE A 115 -1.42 -6.55 -5.61
CA ILE A 115 -1.49 -5.09 -5.50
C ILE A 115 -2.47 -4.52 -6.54
N GLU A 116 -2.36 -4.98 -7.79
CA GLU A 116 -3.22 -4.54 -8.89
C GLU A 116 -4.70 -4.83 -8.60
N GLU A 117 -5.00 -6.05 -8.17
CA GLU A 117 -6.37 -6.47 -7.87
C GLU A 117 -6.94 -5.69 -6.68
N VAL A 118 -6.16 -5.49 -5.61
CA VAL A 118 -6.61 -4.70 -4.46
C VAL A 118 -6.88 -3.26 -4.87
N LEU A 119 -6.01 -2.63 -5.64
CA LEU A 119 -6.22 -1.26 -6.13
C LEU A 119 -7.44 -1.15 -7.04
N ALA A 120 -7.63 -2.11 -7.97
CA ALA A 120 -8.70 -2.07 -8.95
C ALA A 120 -10.07 -2.41 -8.35
N SER A 121 -10.14 -3.36 -7.40
CA SER A 121 -11.40 -4.01 -7.01
C SER A 121 -11.83 -3.77 -5.57
N SER A 122 -10.95 -3.27 -4.69
CA SER A 122 -11.31 -3.04 -3.29
C SER A 122 -12.05 -1.73 -3.06
N GLY A 123 -11.77 -0.69 -3.86
CA GLY A 123 -12.22 0.67 -3.62
C GLY A 123 -11.61 1.30 -2.37
N ARG A 124 -10.46 0.79 -1.92
CA ARG A 124 -9.76 1.25 -0.71
C ARG A 124 -8.36 1.73 -1.01
N PRO A 125 -7.84 2.70 -0.26
CA PRO A 125 -6.45 3.10 -0.38
C PRO A 125 -5.52 1.94 -0.01
N VAL A 126 -4.39 1.87 -0.69
CA VAL A 126 -3.36 0.86 -0.46
C VAL A 126 -2.06 1.55 -0.04
N LEU A 127 -1.55 1.20 1.13
CA LEU A 127 -0.23 1.60 1.58
C LEU A 127 0.77 0.49 1.25
N LEU A 128 1.69 0.77 0.34
CA LEU A 128 2.82 -0.12 0.04
C LEU A 128 3.96 0.19 1.01
N ALA A 129 4.18 -0.70 1.97
CA ALA A 129 5.23 -0.55 2.97
C ALA A 129 6.52 -1.20 2.51
N PRO A 130 7.68 -0.49 2.49
CA PRO A 130 8.98 -1.09 2.21
C PRO A 130 9.42 -2.02 3.36
N ALA A 131 10.34 -2.96 3.08
CA ALA A 131 10.88 -3.88 4.08
C ALA A 131 11.59 -3.16 5.24
N ASN A 132 12.21 -2.02 4.94
CA ASN A 132 12.89 -1.18 5.92
C ASN A 132 12.15 0.16 6.00
N LEU A 133 11.30 0.30 6.99
CA LEU A 133 10.68 1.58 7.34
C LEU A 133 11.65 2.40 8.20
N GLY A 134 11.70 3.71 7.94
CA GLY A 134 12.35 4.66 8.84
C GLY A 134 11.68 4.73 10.22
N ALA A 135 12.23 5.57 11.09
CA ALA A 135 11.70 5.75 12.44
C ALA A 135 10.32 6.44 12.45
N SER A 136 9.99 7.18 11.40
CA SER A 136 8.70 7.84 11.22
C SER A 136 8.09 7.48 9.86
N VAL A 137 6.77 7.56 9.77
CA VAL A 137 6.00 7.47 8.53
C VAL A 137 5.03 8.65 8.54
N ALA A 138 5.02 9.42 7.44
CA ALA A 138 4.18 10.61 7.27
C ALA A 138 4.55 11.81 8.16
N SER A 139 5.83 11.96 8.53
CA SER A 139 6.33 13.22 9.09
C SER A 139 6.43 14.30 8.00
N THR A 140 6.94 13.94 6.84
CA THR A 140 6.92 14.78 5.63
C THR A 140 6.21 14.05 4.50
N VAL A 141 5.08 14.58 4.07
CA VAL A 141 4.22 13.93 3.05
C VAL A 141 4.31 14.66 1.73
N ALA A 142 4.65 13.93 0.67
CA ALA A 142 4.57 14.41 -0.71
C ALA A 142 3.31 13.86 -1.39
N ILE A 143 2.53 14.74 -2.02
CA ILE A 143 1.30 14.39 -2.73
C ILE A 143 1.48 14.71 -4.21
N ALA A 144 1.45 13.69 -5.06
CA ALA A 144 1.48 13.84 -6.50
C ALA A 144 0.11 14.28 -7.01
N TRP A 145 0.07 15.41 -7.72
CA TRP A 145 -1.15 16.04 -8.19
C TRP A 145 -1.14 16.24 -9.71
N ASN A 146 -2.22 15.86 -10.36
CA ASN A 146 -2.45 16.07 -11.80
C ASN A 146 -3.92 16.40 -12.10
N GLY A 147 -4.72 16.75 -11.09
CA GLY A 147 -6.14 17.07 -11.24
C GLY A 147 -7.06 15.88 -11.57
N SER A 148 -6.55 14.66 -11.66
CA SER A 148 -7.38 13.48 -11.98
C SER A 148 -8.28 13.06 -10.80
N PRO A 149 -9.40 12.36 -11.06
CA PRO A 149 -10.23 11.80 -10.00
C PRO A 149 -9.47 10.88 -9.04
N GLU A 150 -8.47 10.15 -9.55
CA GLU A 150 -7.61 9.28 -8.77
C GLU A 150 -6.71 10.10 -7.82
N ALA A 151 -6.12 11.21 -8.30
CA ALA A 151 -5.35 12.13 -7.47
C ALA A 151 -6.22 12.76 -6.37
N VAL A 152 -7.47 13.15 -6.69
CA VAL A 152 -8.43 13.68 -5.70
C VAL A 152 -8.73 12.63 -4.64
N ARG A 153 -8.99 11.38 -5.03
CA ARG A 153 -9.25 10.28 -4.08
C ARG A 153 -8.03 10.01 -3.20
N ALA A 154 -6.83 9.97 -3.79
CA ALA A 154 -5.58 9.75 -3.05
C ALA A 154 -5.32 10.87 -2.04
N LEU A 155 -5.51 12.14 -2.46
CA LEU A 155 -5.41 13.30 -1.58
C LEU A 155 -6.39 13.18 -0.41
N THR A 156 -7.65 12.83 -0.67
CA THR A 156 -8.68 12.65 0.37
C THR A 156 -8.31 11.51 1.32
N ALA A 157 -7.84 10.38 0.78
CA ALA A 157 -7.41 9.23 1.58
C ALA A 157 -6.18 9.52 2.45
N SER A 158 -5.36 10.52 2.07
CA SER A 158 -4.17 10.90 2.82
C SER A 158 -4.46 11.77 4.06
N LEU A 159 -5.63 12.41 4.16
CA LEU A 159 -5.94 13.36 5.23
C LEU A 159 -5.67 12.84 6.66
N PRO A 160 -5.95 11.56 7.00
CA PRO A 160 -5.60 11.04 8.32
C PRO A 160 -4.10 11.09 8.64
N PHE A 161 -3.25 10.93 7.63
CA PHE A 161 -1.79 10.99 7.77
C PHE A 161 -1.30 12.45 7.91
N LEU A 162 -1.99 13.39 7.26
CA LEU A 162 -1.57 14.80 7.25
C LEU A 162 -1.80 15.49 8.58
N SER A 163 -2.69 14.99 9.44
CA SER A 163 -3.01 15.60 10.74
C SER A 163 -1.83 15.65 11.71
N GLY A 164 -0.84 14.81 11.52
CA GLY A 164 0.39 14.74 12.34
C GLY A 164 1.65 15.09 11.56
N ALA A 165 1.53 15.46 10.28
CA ALA A 165 2.68 15.78 9.45
C ALA A 165 3.29 17.12 9.82
N GLU A 166 4.62 17.17 9.82
CA GLU A 166 5.41 18.41 10.04
C GLU A 166 5.46 19.23 8.76
N ALA A 167 5.47 18.58 7.60
CA ALA A 167 5.47 19.22 6.29
C ALA A 167 4.62 18.45 5.28
N VAL A 168 3.94 19.18 4.40
CA VAL A 168 3.18 18.62 3.28
C VAL A 168 3.59 19.33 1.99
N TRP A 169 3.87 18.57 0.97
CA TRP A 169 4.24 19.05 -0.36
C TRP A 169 3.26 18.60 -1.40
N LEU A 170 2.76 19.51 -2.23
CA LEU A 170 1.96 19.19 -3.40
C LEU A 170 2.87 19.25 -4.64
N ILE A 171 3.13 18.11 -5.26
CA ILE A 171 3.99 17.99 -6.43
C ILE A 171 3.12 17.97 -7.69
N SER A 172 3.25 18.96 -8.55
CA SER A 172 2.55 19.00 -9.85
C SER A 172 3.47 19.45 -10.98
N SER A 173 3.12 19.09 -12.22
CA SER A 173 3.83 19.52 -13.41
C SER A 173 3.39 20.93 -13.81
N GLN A 174 4.27 21.68 -14.44
CA GLN A 174 3.91 22.96 -15.06
C GLN A 174 2.91 22.82 -16.22
N LEU A 175 2.69 21.61 -16.71
CA LEU A 175 1.69 21.29 -17.73
C LEU A 175 0.30 21.03 -17.13
N ASP A 176 0.20 20.88 -15.80
CA ASP A 176 -1.07 20.71 -15.10
C ASP A 176 -1.79 22.07 -14.98
N ASP A 177 -3.11 22.01 -14.82
CA ASP A 177 -3.93 23.20 -14.67
C ASP A 177 -3.57 23.94 -13.34
N PRO A 178 -3.09 25.19 -13.39
CA PRO A 178 -2.73 25.94 -12.19
C PRO A 178 -3.91 26.17 -11.23
N ASP A 179 -5.12 26.36 -11.75
CA ASP A 179 -6.33 26.57 -10.95
C ASP A 179 -6.70 25.30 -10.18
N SER A 180 -6.49 24.14 -10.80
CA SER A 180 -6.65 22.83 -10.15
C SER A 180 -5.65 22.65 -9.00
N THR A 181 -4.39 23.01 -9.22
CA THR A 181 -3.34 22.95 -8.20
C THR A 181 -3.65 23.89 -7.01
N ALA A 182 -4.06 25.12 -7.31
CA ALA A 182 -4.45 26.09 -6.28
C ALA A 182 -5.66 25.60 -5.46
N SER A 183 -6.66 25.01 -6.12
CA SER A 183 -7.84 24.44 -5.47
C SER A 183 -7.49 23.26 -4.55
N ALA A 184 -6.53 22.41 -4.95
CA ALA A 184 -6.05 21.31 -4.11
C ALA A 184 -5.32 21.84 -2.86
N MET A 185 -4.50 22.86 -2.99
CA MET A 185 -3.84 23.50 -1.85
C MET A 185 -4.84 24.15 -0.89
N GLU A 186 -5.85 24.83 -1.42
CA GLU A 186 -6.94 25.39 -0.60
C GLU A 186 -7.72 24.29 0.13
N TYR A 187 -8.02 23.17 -0.55
CA TYR A 187 -8.67 22.02 0.07
C TYR A 187 -7.85 21.47 1.25
N LEU A 188 -6.55 21.29 1.07
CA LEU A 188 -5.64 20.84 2.13
C LEU A 188 -5.63 21.82 3.31
N ALA A 189 -5.54 23.11 3.04
CA ALA A 189 -5.55 24.16 4.07
C ALA A 189 -6.85 24.14 4.89
N ARG A 190 -8.01 23.91 4.25
CA ARG A 190 -9.31 23.79 4.94
C ARG A 190 -9.39 22.55 5.84
N HIS A 191 -8.56 21.53 5.59
CA HIS A 191 -8.43 20.33 6.43
C HIS A 191 -7.30 20.46 7.47
N GLY A 192 -6.71 21.67 7.62
CA GLY A 192 -5.66 21.95 8.59
C GLY A 192 -4.26 21.49 8.15
N ALA A 193 -4.09 21.08 6.89
CA ALA A 193 -2.82 20.67 6.31
C ALA A 193 -2.36 21.72 5.30
N GLY A 194 -1.56 22.71 5.75
CA GLY A 194 -0.93 23.66 4.84
C GLY A 194 0.13 22.97 3.99
N ALA A 195 0.00 23.03 2.66
CA ALA A 195 0.95 22.42 1.74
C ALA A 195 1.81 23.48 1.05
N ALA A 196 3.11 23.19 0.86
CA ALA A 196 3.97 23.91 -0.06
C ALA A 196 3.90 23.27 -1.45
N HIS A 197 4.08 24.07 -2.50
CA HIS A 197 4.11 23.57 -3.87
C HIS A 197 5.53 23.19 -4.28
N CYS A 198 5.67 22.06 -4.97
CA CYS A 198 6.90 21.61 -5.59
C CYS A 198 6.66 21.35 -7.08
N ASP A 199 7.37 22.08 -7.94
CA ASP A 199 7.31 21.87 -9.38
C ASP A 199 7.96 20.53 -9.76
N LEU A 200 7.24 19.71 -10.53
CA LEU A 200 7.79 18.52 -11.15
C LEU A 200 8.45 18.92 -12.48
N PRO A 201 9.78 18.81 -12.60
CA PRO A 201 10.45 19.23 -13.80
C PRO A 201 10.08 18.31 -14.97
N ASP A 202 9.76 18.93 -16.13
CA ASP A 202 9.63 18.19 -17.39
C ASP A 202 11.02 17.74 -17.85
N ARG A 203 11.23 16.42 -17.93
CA ARG A 203 12.48 15.82 -18.42
C ARG A 203 12.15 14.76 -19.47
N PRO A 204 12.17 15.13 -20.76
CA PRO A 204 11.90 14.21 -21.85
C PRO A 204 12.73 12.93 -21.74
N GLY A 205 12.08 11.77 -21.90
CA GLY A 205 12.72 10.46 -21.82
C GLY A 205 12.91 9.90 -20.38
N ARG A 206 12.51 10.65 -19.34
CA ARG A 206 12.46 10.13 -17.97
C ARG A 206 11.04 9.70 -17.63
N HIS A 207 10.91 8.57 -16.94
CA HIS A 207 9.60 8.09 -16.47
C HIS A 207 9.08 8.98 -15.34
N ILE A 208 7.79 9.30 -15.40
CA ILE A 208 7.12 10.19 -14.43
C ILE A 208 7.27 9.70 -12.99
N GLY A 209 7.20 8.39 -12.75
CA GLY A 209 7.37 7.80 -11.42
C GLY A 209 8.76 8.05 -10.83
N THR A 210 9.82 7.98 -11.66
CA THR A 210 11.17 8.33 -11.21
C THR A 210 11.28 9.80 -10.87
N LEU A 211 10.67 10.68 -11.68
CA LEU A 211 10.67 12.12 -11.42
C LEU A 211 9.93 12.46 -10.13
N LEU A 212 8.81 11.81 -9.87
CA LEU A 212 8.05 11.98 -8.62
C LEU A 212 8.82 11.51 -7.40
N LEU A 213 9.48 10.35 -7.49
CA LEU A 213 10.33 9.88 -6.41
C LEU A 213 11.51 10.82 -6.15
N ASP A 214 12.14 11.33 -7.21
CA ASP A 214 13.23 12.30 -7.09
C ASP A 214 12.73 13.61 -6.47
N ALA A 215 11.56 14.10 -6.88
CA ALA A 215 10.92 15.28 -6.29
C ALA A 215 10.55 15.05 -4.81
N ALA A 216 9.92 13.93 -4.47
CA ALA A 216 9.59 13.58 -3.11
C ALA A 216 10.83 13.48 -2.20
N ARG A 217 11.93 12.87 -2.71
CA ARG A 217 13.21 12.83 -2.00
C ARG A 217 13.82 14.22 -1.79
N SER A 218 13.70 15.11 -2.78
CA SER A 218 14.21 16.49 -2.66
C SER A 218 13.45 17.32 -1.63
N CYS A 219 12.25 16.87 -1.25
CA CYS A 219 11.44 17.45 -0.19
C CYS A 219 11.61 16.71 1.16
N ASP A 220 12.55 15.78 1.26
CA ASP A 220 12.76 14.91 2.43
C ASP A 220 11.49 14.14 2.85
N ALA A 221 10.63 13.80 1.87
CA ALA A 221 9.39 13.10 2.15
C ALA A 221 9.62 11.65 2.60
N ASP A 222 8.89 11.24 3.62
CA ASP A 222 8.85 9.87 4.15
C ASP A 222 7.55 9.13 3.80
N LEU A 223 6.64 9.78 3.07
CA LEU A 223 5.46 9.19 2.44
C LEU A 223 5.18 9.87 1.10
N LEU A 224 5.00 9.09 0.03
CA LEU A 224 4.49 9.58 -1.24
C LEU A 224 3.06 9.12 -1.45
N VAL A 225 2.16 10.08 -1.67
CA VAL A 225 0.74 9.88 -1.97
C VAL A 225 0.49 10.09 -3.44
N MET A 226 -0.21 9.17 -4.11
CA MET A 226 -0.48 9.31 -5.54
C MET A 226 -1.73 8.54 -5.99
N GLY A 227 -2.42 9.06 -7.00
CA GLY A 227 -3.46 8.32 -7.70
C GLY A 227 -2.89 7.13 -8.46
N GLY A 228 -3.56 6.00 -8.42
CA GLY A 228 -3.23 4.81 -9.19
C GLY A 228 -4.18 4.63 -10.38
N TYR A 229 -3.71 4.07 -11.49
CA TYR A 229 -4.54 3.64 -12.64
C TYR A 229 -5.34 4.72 -13.40
N GLY A 230 -5.06 6.01 -13.25
CA GLY A 230 -5.66 7.06 -14.06
C GLY A 230 -5.27 6.98 -15.55
N ARG A 231 -5.81 7.89 -16.38
CA ARG A 231 -5.54 7.98 -17.83
C ARG A 231 -4.08 8.23 -18.22
N ALA A 232 -3.22 8.48 -17.25
CA ALA A 232 -1.80 8.75 -17.45
C ALA A 232 -0.98 7.47 -17.33
N PRO A 233 0.28 7.46 -17.78
CA PRO A 233 1.16 6.29 -17.91
C PRO A 233 1.57 5.63 -16.58
N TRP A 234 0.81 5.79 -15.52
CA TRP A 234 1.05 5.20 -14.20
C TRP A 234 1.03 3.67 -14.22
N ARG A 235 0.17 3.08 -15.08
CA ARG A 235 0.14 1.63 -15.25
C ARG A 235 1.47 1.11 -15.79
N GLU A 236 2.08 1.85 -16.72
CA GLU A 236 3.44 1.54 -17.19
C GLU A 236 4.49 1.90 -16.14
N THR A 237 4.22 2.86 -15.27
CA THR A 237 5.15 3.38 -14.27
C THR A 237 5.18 2.54 -13.00
N VAL A 238 4.03 2.04 -12.53
CA VAL A 238 3.95 1.22 -11.32
C VAL A 238 4.11 -0.27 -11.64
N PHE A 239 3.65 -0.72 -12.83
CA PHE A 239 3.53 -2.14 -13.15
C PHE A 239 4.07 -2.57 -14.54
N GLY A 240 4.63 -1.66 -15.36
CA GLY A 240 5.17 -1.95 -16.70
C GLY A 240 6.52 -1.30 -16.99
N GLY A 241 7.51 -2.04 -17.48
CA GLY A 241 8.82 -1.52 -17.90
C GLY A 241 9.85 -1.36 -16.78
N ALA A 242 10.98 -0.66 -17.04
CA ALA A 242 12.11 -0.50 -16.10
C ALA A 242 11.79 0.34 -14.84
N THR A 243 10.63 0.97 -14.76
CA THR A 243 10.21 1.84 -13.63
C THR A 243 9.65 1.07 -12.42
N PRO A 244 9.02 -0.11 -12.56
CA PRO A 244 8.60 -0.92 -11.42
C PRO A 244 9.76 -1.23 -10.48
N GLU A 245 10.95 -1.35 -11.00
CA GLU A 245 12.14 -1.65 -10.21
C GLU A 245 12.50 -0.49 -9.28
N ALA A 246 12.47 0.75 -9.77
CA ALA A 246 12.74 1.94 -8.96
C ALA A 246 11.67 2.13 -7.85
N LEU A 247 10.39 1.90 -8.15
CA LEU A 247 9.32 1.96 -7.16
C LEU A 247 9.31 0.76 -6.19
N ARG A 248 9.77 -0.40 -6.65
CA ARG A 248 9.95 -1.59 -5.80
C ARG A 248 11.13 -1.44 -4.85
N GLU A 249 12.18 -0.78 -5.26
CA GLU A 249 13.42 -0.58 -4.50
C GLU A 249 13.41 0.67 -3.63
N THR A 250 12.44 1.58 -3.80
CA THR A 250 12.39 2.78 -2.95
C THR A 250 12.11 2.39 -1.49
N ALA A 251 12.88 2.96 -0.58
CA ALA A 251 12.65 2.82 0.86
C ALA A 251 11.45 3.66 1.35
N MET A 252 10.84 4.46 0.46
CA MET A 252 9.71 5.34 0.79
C MET A 252 8.40 4.56 0.70
N PRO A 253 7.53 4.62 1.72
CA PRO A 253 6.16 4.17 1.64
C PRO A 253 5.36 4.90 0.56
N LEU A 254 4.45 4.19 -0.09
CA LEU A 254 3.57 4.75 -1.13
C LEU A 254 2.11 4.54 -0.75
N LEU A 255 1.33 5.62 -0.65
CA LEU A 255 -0.12 5.56 -0.50
C LEU A 255 -0.77 5.74 -1.87
N LEU A 256 -1.46 4.71 -2.32
CA LEU A 256 -2.09 4.64 -3.63
C LEU A 256 -3.62 4.58 -3.50
N MET A 257 -4.33 5.23 -4.43
CA MET A 257 -5.79 5.14 -4.53
C MET A 257 -6.23 5.18 -6.00
N HIS A 258 -7.13 4.27 -6.37
CA HIS A 258 -7.74 4.19 -7.70
C HIS A 258 -9.11 4.86 -7.74
#